data_58761071947338d2a3dba826e036c4f2
#
_entry.id   58761071947338d2a3dba826e036c4f2
#
_cell.length_a   1.000
_cell.length_b   1.000
_cell.length_c   1.000
_cell.angle_alpha   90.00
_cell.angle_beta   90.00
_cell.angle_gamma   90.00
#
_symmetry.space_group_name_H-M   'P 1'
#
loop_
_entity.id
_entity.type
_entity.pdbx_description
1 polymer ?
#
loop_
_entity_poly.entity_id
_entity_poly.type
_entity_poly.pdbx_seq_one_letter_code
_entity_poly.pdbx_strand_id
1 'polypeptide(L)'
;MPQYNFGQVIPVTGPNIGFQGTVSRFGERVIAARQFVPYSSTNVLNFGDPAVIIQNGAGGYYDSVADFVANAVSNIALLPTAWAGMAVREVKTMLTYPAGQQPGLQQVGYYSSGQMSEVLERGSGTVLVSVSNSPTAEAQVYTRIVANTAVPAGFVGDWEIGAPAATDLFTNATTLTEGSASATVTSGTNIKVGQLISGPGIATGTYVAAISGTALTLSQAATATFATTGSLLTFSNLFACPNVVARTGYVDANSMLEITLKVRQAA
;
A
#
# COMPACT_ATOMS: atom_id res chain seq x y z
N MET A 1 22.61 -43.16 -1.69
CA MET A 1 21.51 -42.34 -1.21
C MET A 1 21.25 -41.27 -2.25
N PRO A 2 20.06 -41.14 -2.82
CA PRO A 2 19.83 -40.08 -3.77
C PRO A 2 19.82 -38.73 -3.02
N GLN A 3 20.72 -37.84 -3.42
CA GLN A 3 20.68 -36.46 -3.00
C GLN A 3 19.40 -35.84 -3.61
N TYR A 4 18.44 -35.52 -2.79
CA TYR A 4 17.34 -34.63 -3.20
C TYR A 4 17.92 -33.24 -3.35
N ASN A 5 18.29 -32.93 -4.58
CA ASN A 5 18.59 -31.58 -4.99
C ASN A 5 17.26 -30.83 -4.98
N PHE A 6 16.90 -30.19 -3.87
CA PHE A 6 15.88 -29.17 -3.87
C PHE A 6 16.47 -28.04 -4.71
N GLY A 7 16.14 -28.06 -6.00
CA GLY A 7 16.61 -27.10 -6.98
C GLY A 7 16.03 -25.71 -6.72
N GLN A 8 16.47 -25.12 -5.63
CA GLN A 8 16.40 -23.68 -5.47
C GLN A 8 17.49 -23.15 -6.39
N VAL A 9 17.09 -22.69 -7.56
CA VAL A 9 17.97 -21.88 -8.40
C VAL A 9 18.24 -20.61 -7.61
N ILE A 10 19.34 -20.60 -6.89
CA ILE A 10 19.85 -19.37 -6.28
C ILE A 10 20.30 -18.52 -7.47
N PRO A 11 19.61 -17.41 -7.77
CA PRO A 11 20.06 -16.54 -8.85
C PRO A 11 21.47 -16.06 -8.51
N VAL A 12 22.35 -16.08 -9.48
CA VAL A 12 23.77 -15.69 -9.37
C VAL A 12 23.94 -14.23 -8.92
N THR A 13 22.84 -13.46 -8.82
CA THR A 13 22.82 -12.02 -8.62
C THR A 13 22.35 -11.57 -7.22
N GLY A 14 22.14 -12.48 -6.26
CA GLY A 14 21.80 -12.08 -4.88
C GLY A 14 21.04 -13.15 -4.10
N PRO A 15 20.94 -13.02 -2.77
CA PRO A 15 20.20 -13.94 -1.94
C PRO A 15 18.70 -13.85 -2.20
N ASN A 16 18.01 -14.97 -2.19
CA ASN A 16 16.56 -15.03 -2.17
C ASN A 16 16.05 -14.55 -0.79
N ILE A 17 15.20 -13.52 -0.78
CA ILE A 17 14.67 -12.92 0.46
C ILE A 17 13.57 -13.79 1.08
N GLY A 18 12.90 -14.63 0.29
CA GLY A 18 11.83 -15.51 0.78
C GLY A 18 10.53 -15.35 0.01
N PHE A 19 9.42 -15.65 0.67
CA PHE A 19 8.08 -15.60 0.10
C PHE A 19 7.30 -14.40 0.64
N GLN A 20 6.44 -13.86 -0.19
CA GLN A 20 5.50 -12.80 0.17
C GLN A 20 4.72 -13.15 1.44
N GLY A 21 4.56 -12.18 2.36
CA GLY A 21 3.86 -12.35 3.62
C GLY A 21 4.62 -13.10 4.71
N THR A 22 5.85 -13.53 4.46
CA THR A 22 6.68 -14.20 5.47
C THR A 22 7.22 -13.18 6.47
N VAL A 23 7.14 -13.49 7.77
CA VAL A 23 7.86 -12.74 8.81
C VAL A 23 9.33 -13.11 8.70
N SER A 24 10.17 -12.16 8.32
CA SER A 24 11.54 -12.45 7.87
C SER A 24 12.55 -12.57 9.00
N ARG A 25 12.27 -12.01 10.17
CA ARG A 25 13.21 -12.03 11.30
C ARG A 25 12.54 -12.32 12.63
N PHE A 26 13.24 -13.09 13.47
CA PHE A 26 12.90 -13.23 14.86
C PHE A 26 13.35 -11.97 15.62
N GLY A 27 12.40 -11.20 16.08
CA GLY A 27 12.61 -10.00 16.86
C GLY A 27 11.30 -9.59 17.51
N GLU A 28 11.26 -8.40 18.05
CA GLU A 28 10.02 -7.86 18.56
C GLU A 28 9.02 -7.69 17.42
N ARG A 29 7.94 -8.46 17.47
CA ARG A 29 6.88 -8.45 16.47
C ARG A 29 5.51 -8.36 17.14
N VAL A 30 4.60 -7.66 16.50
CA VAL A 30 3.19 -7.63 16.85
C VAL A 30 2.39 -8.10 15.64
N ILE A 31 1.73 -9.22 15.79
CA ILE A 31 0.78 -9.76 14.80
C ILE A 31 -0.58 -9.73 15.46
N ALA A 32 -1.53 -9.05 14.84
CA ALA A 32 -2.91 -9.00 15.30
C ALA A 32 -3.79 -9.83 14.35
N ALA A 33 -4.72 -10.58 14.94
CA ALA A 33 -5.67 -11.37 14.20
C ALA A 33 -7.05 -10.71 14.25
N ARG A 34 -7.66 -10.50 13.07
CA ARG A 34 -9.02 -9.97 12.93
C ARG A 34 -9.70 -10.64 11.75
N GLN A 35 -11.03 -10.59 11.75
CA GLN A 35 -11.78 -11.08 10.60
C GLN A 35 -11.48 -10.22 9.36
N PHE A 36 -11.26 -10.85 8.22
CA PHE A 36 -11.19 -10.18 6.93
C PHE A 36 -12.60 -10.00 6.38
N VAL A 37 -13.01 -8.76 6.19
CA VAL A 37 -14.34 -8.40 5.69
C VAL A 37 -14.19 -7.34 4.61
N PRO A 38 -14.00 -7.75 3.35
CA PRO A 38 -13.88 -6.83 2.23
C PRO A 38 -15.22 -6.15 1.92
N TYR A 39 -15.19 -4.93 1.41
CA TYR A 39 -16.38 -4.26 0.89
C TYR A 39 -16.96 -5.03 -0.31
N SER A 40 -16.11 -5.53 -1.19
CA SER A 40 -16.52 -6.45 -2.24
C SER A 40 -16.32 -7.89 -1.79
N SER A 41 -17.39 -8.66 -1.69
CA SER A 41 -17.35 -10.06 -1.22
C SER A 41 -16.49 -10.99 -2.08
N THR A 42 -16.11 -10.57 -3.27
CA THR A 42 -15.23 -11.32 -4.19
C THR A 42 -13.76 -11.00 -3.99
N ASN A 43 -13.44 -9.94 -3.25
CA ASN A 43 -12.06 -9.55 -3.01
C ASN A 43 -11.41 -10.44 -1.95
N VAL A 44 -10.10 -10.55 -2.05
CA VAL A 44 -9.24 -11.35 -1.19
C VAL A 44 -8.12 -10.47 -0.63
N LEU A 45 -7.58 -10.86 0.52
CA LEU A 45 -6.37 -10.27 1.07
C LEU A 45 -5.23 -11.26 0.84
N ASN A 46 -4.36 -10.97 -0.14
CA ASN A 46 -3.23 -11.85 -0.42
C ASN A 46 -2.19 -11.74 0.70
N PHE A 47 -1.41 -12.79 0.89
CA PHE A 47 -0.28 -12.75 1.81
C PHE A 47 0.72 -11.70 1.34
N GLY A 48 1.16 -10.85 2.25
CA GLY A 48 2.06 -9.75 1.98
C GLY A 48 1.38 -8.47 1.49
N ASP A 49 0.09 -8.47 1.17
CA ASP A 49 -0.61 -7.25 0.77
C ASP A 49 -0.68 -6.22 1.91
N PRO A 50 -0.71 -4.93 1.58
CA PRO A 50 -0.97 -3.87 2.54
C PRO A 50 -2.41 -3.94 3.02
N ALA A 51 -2.59 -3.91 4.35
CA ALA A 51 -3.88 -4.04 5.01
C ALA A 51 -4.28 -2.76 5.74
N VAL A 52 -5.57 -2.52 5.80
CA VAL A 52 -6.22 -1.48 6.61
C VAL A 52 -7.12 -2.09 7.66
N ILE A 53 -7.37 -1.35 8.73
CA ILE A 53 -8.34 -1.68 9.76
C ILE A 53 -9.56 -0.77 9.61
N ILE A 54 -10.72 -1.37 9.47
CA ILE A 54 -11.99 -0.67 9.40
C ILE A 54 -12.67 -0.79 10.75
N GLN A 55 -12.92 0.33 11.41
CA GLN A 55 -13.57 0.38 12.70
C GLN A 55 -15.06 0.06 12.53
N ASN A 56 -15.54 -0.93 13.27
CA ASN A 56 -16.94 -1.29 13.33
C ASN A 56 -17.34 -1.52 14.79
N GLY A 57 -17.78 -0.47 15.47
CA GLY A 57 -18.15 -0.53 16.89
C GLY A 57 -16.98 -0.99 17.79
N ALA A 58 -17.19 -2.02 18.59
CA ALA A 58 -16.22 -2.50 19.57
C ALA A 58 -15.09 -3.36 18.98
N GLY A 59 -15.13 -3.69 17.68
CA GLY A 59 -14.12 -4.50 17.01
C GLY A 59 -13.87 -4.02 15.59
N GLY A 60 -12.63 -3.83 15.19
CA GLY A 60 -12.28 -3.58 13.80
C GLY A 60 -12.16 -4.89 13.01
N TYR A 61 -12.26 -4.82 11.72
CA TYR A 61 -11.94 -5.90 10.79
C TYR A 61 -10.88 -5.43 9.80
N TYR A 62 -10.19 -6.38 9.15
CA TYR A 62 -9.20 -6.04 8.15
C TYR A 62 -9.81 -6.05 6.74
N ASP A 63 -9.24 -5.19 5.90
CA ASP A 63 -9.46 -5.17 4.48
C ASP A 63 -8.14 -4.90 3.75
N SER A 64 -8.08 -5.16 2.45
CA SER A 64 -6.95 -4.75 1.61
C SER A 64 -7.01 -3.25 1.32
N VAL A 65 -5.86 -2.61 1.15
CA VAL A 65 -5.82 -1.20 0.70
C VAL A 65 -6.52 -1.04 -0.64
N ALA A 66 -6.39 -2.01 -1.54
CA ALA A 66 -7.00 -1.97 -2.85
C ALA A 66 -8.53 -1.89 -2.79
N ASP A 67 -9.17 -2.76 -2.00
CA ASP A 67 -10.62 -2.77 -1.85
C ASP A 67 -11.13 -1.54 -1.10
N PHE A 68 -10.44 -1.16 -0.05
CA PHE A 68 -10.76 0.03 0.75
C PHE A 68 -10.80 1.31 -0.08
N VAL A 69 -9.79 1.52 -0.94
CA VAL A 69 -9.72 2.69 -1.83
C VAL A 69 -10.74 2.59 -2.97
N ALA A 70 -10.93 1.38 -3.53
CA ALA A 70 -11.89 1.17 -4.61
C ALA A 70 -13.35 1.38 -4.18
N ASN A 71 -13.68 1.08 -2.92
CA ASN A 71 -15.03 1.25 -2.40
C ASN A 71 -15.49 2.72 -2.41
N ALA A 72 -14.64 3.65 -2.00
CA ALA A 72 -14.94 5.07 -2.05
C ALA A 72 -13.66 5.91 -2.11
N VAL A 73 -13.63 6.89 -3.01
CA VAL A 73 -12.48 7.81 -3.13
C VAL A 73 -12.23 8.57 -1.80
N SER A 74 -13.27 8.83 -1.01
CA SER A 74 -13.15 9.46 0.31
C SER A 74 -12.32 8.64 1.32
N ASN A 75 -12.22 7.33 1.13
CA ASN A 75 -11.42 6.45 1.99
C ASN A 75 -9.92 6.77 1.93
N ILE A 76 -9.45 7.42 0.87
CA ILE A 76 -8.05 7.86 0.75
C ILE A 76 -7.67 8.80 1.90
N ALA A 77 -8.56 9.71 2.30
CA ALA A 77 -8.31 10.60 3.43
C ALA A 77 -8.20 9.85 4.77
N LEU A 78 -8.78 8.66 4.86
CA LEU A 78 -8.77 7.83 6.07
C LEU A 78 -7.56 6.90 6.15
N LEU A 79 -6.80 6.72 5.05
CA LEU A 79 -5.65 5.81 5.02
C LEU A 79 -4.65 6.03 6.17
N PRO A 80 -4.28 7.27 6.54
CA PRO A 80 -3.30 7.47 7.62
C PRO A 80 -3.74 6.86 8.97
N THR A 81 -5.04 6.88 9.25
CA THR A 81 -5.62 6.32 10.49
C THR A 81 -6.05 4.86 10.35
N ALA A 82 -6.46 4.45 9.15
CA ALA A 82 -6.89 3.09 8.85
C ALA A 82 -5.72 2.13 8.59
N TRP A 83 -4.52 2.63 8.29
CA TRP A 83 -3.35 1.81 8.00
C TRP A 83 -3.08 0.80 9.12
N ALA A 84 -3.01 -0.49 8.79
CA ALA A 84 -2.75 -1.56 9.75
C ALA A 84 -1.35 -2.14 9.61
N GLY A 85 -0.95 -2.56 8.43
CA GLY A 85 0.32 -3.21 8.20
C GLY A 85 0.33 -4.13 6.99
N MET A 86 0.99 -5.28 7.12
CA MET A 86 1.17 -6.28 6.08
C MET A 86 0.45 -7.58 6.44
N ALA A 87 -0.32 -8.15 5.52
CA ALA A 87 -0.94 -9.46 5.71
C ALA A 87 0.12 -10.56 5.84
N VAL A 88 0.04 -11.37 6.89
CA VAL A 88 1.02 -12.41 7.17
C VAL A 88 0.63 -13.69 6.47
N ARG A 89 1.62 -14.42 5.99
CA ARG A 89 1.43 -15.76 5.47
C ARG A 89 1.13 -16.72 6.63
N GLU A 90 -0.07 -17.24 6.69
CA GLU A 90 -0.41 -18.31 7.62
C GLU A 90 0.27 -19.60 7.16
N VAL A 91 1.29 -20.03 7.92
CA VAL A 91 1.87 -21.35 7.74
C VAL A 91 1.04 -22.32 8.60
N LYS A 92 0.01 -22.89 8.02
CA LYS A 92 -0.68 -24.01 8.65
C LYS A 92 0.27 -25.21 8.66
N THR A 93 0.78 -25.56 9.84
CA THR A 93 1.43 -26.86 10.02
C THR A 93 0.41 -27.95 9.72
N MET A 94 0.74 -28.82 8.79
CA MET A 94 -0.09 -29.96 8.38
C MET A 94 -0.24 -30.98 9.53
N LEU A 95 -0.88 -30.62 10.60
CA LEU A 95 -1.24 -31.54 11.69
C LEU A 95 -2.72 -31.89 11.54
N THR A 96 -2.99 -32.99 10.86
CA THR A 96 -4.30 -33.63 10.72
C THR A 96 -5.28 -33.02 9.73
N TYR A 97 -5.13 -33.42 8.46
CA TYR A 97 -6.29 -33.39 7.55
C TYR A 97 -7.07 -34.69 7.64
N PRO A 98 -8.40 -34.66 7.73
CA PRO A 98 -9.22 -35.86 7.54
C PRO A 98 -8.89 -36.49 6.19
N ALA A 99 -8.82 -37.81 6.14
CA ALA A 99 -8.61 -38.56 4.91
C ALA A 99 -9.64 -38.12 3.85
N GLY A 100 -9.16 -37.57 2.74
CA GLY A 100 -10.01 -37.05 1.63
C GLY A 100 -9.89 -35.57 1.36
N GLN A 101 -9.24 -34.77 2.19
CA GLN A 101 -8.92 -33.38 1.84
C GLN A 101 -7.57 -33.31 1.10
N GLN A 102 -7.60 -32.84 -0.13
CA GLN A 102 -6.38 -32.71 -0.91
C GLN A 102 -5.46 -31.63 -0.34
N PRO A 103 -4.16 -31.94 -0.10
CA PRO A 103 -3.21 -30.98 0.45
C PRO A 103 -3.01 -29.71 -0.40
N GLY A 104 -3.38 -29.76 -1.68
CA GLY A 104 -3.20 -28.66 -2.64
C GLY A 104 -4.18 -27.49 -2.48
N LEU A 105 -5.32 -27.67 -1.81
CA LEU A 105 -6.34 -26.63 -1.63
C LEU A 105 -6.06 -25.67 -0.48
N GLN A 106 -5.03 -25.91 0.33
CA GLN A 106 -4.75 -25.13 1.52
C GLN A 106 -3.55 -24.18 1.41
N GLN A 107 -2.93 -24.11 0.26
CA GLN A 107 -1.89 -23.12 -0.03
C GLN A 107 -2.44 -22.00 -0.92
N VAL A 108 -3.69 -21.62 -0.73
CA VAL A 108 -4.18 -20.36 -1.27
C VAL A 108 -3.36 -19.24 -0.64
N GLY A 109 -2.76 -18.42 -1.47
CA GLY A 109 -1.90 -17.31 -1.04
C GLY A 109 -2.68 -16.12 -0.49
N TYR A 110 -3.90 -16.32 0.05
CA TYR A 110 -4.80 -15.26 0.47
C TYR A 110 -5.78 -15.67 1.57
N TYR A 111 -6.39 -14.67 2.21
CA TYR A 111 -7.55 -14.81 3.08
C TYR A 111 -8.83 -14.46 2.30
N SER A 112 -9.84 -15.31 2.44
CA SER A 112 -11.18 -15.07 1.88
C SER A 112 -12.07 -14.34 2.87
N SER A 113 -13.13 -13.71 2.37
CA SER A 113 -14.14 -13.02 3.18
C SER A 113 -14.64 -13.91 4.33
N GLY A 114 -14.70 -13.35 5.53
CA GLY A 114 -15.12 -14.03 6.75
C GLY A 114 -14.04 -14.83 7.48
N GLN A 115 -12.87 -15.04 6.87
CA GLN A 115 -11.75 -15.73 7.54
C GLN A 115 -11.05 -14.83 8.57
N MET A 116 -10.49 -15.44 9.59
CA MET A 116 -9.53 -14.76 10.46
C MET A 116 -8.24 -14.56 9.69
N SER A 117 -7.83 -13.33 9.55
CA SER A 117 -6.59 -12.94 8.90
C SER A 117 -5.61 -12.39 9.93
N GLU A 118 -4.33 -12.60 9.67
CA GLU A 118 -3.24 -12.11 10.51
C GLU A 118 -2.52 -10.97 9.79
N VAL A 119 -2.29 -9.87 10.50
CA VAL A 119 -1.58 -8.70 10.00
C VAL A 119 -0.40 -8.38 10.90
N LEU A 120 0.78 -8.23 10.31
CA LEU A 120 1.98 -7.74 10.98
C LEU A 120 1.85 -6.23 11.13
N GLU A 121 1.61 -5.78 12.37
CA GLU A 121 1.52 -4.36 12.71
C GLU A 121 2.90 -3.78 13.09
N ARG A 122 3.82 -4.64 13.53
CA ARG A 122 5.21 -4.29 13.90
C ARG A 122 6.13 -5.47 13.66
N GLY A 123 7.33 -5.20 13.14
CA GLY A 123 8.33 -6.23 12.88
C GLY A 123 8.84 -6.19 11.45
N SER A 124 9.52 -7.23 11.00
CA SER A 124 10.04 -7.32 9.64
C SER A 124 9.35 -8.43 8.86
N GLY A 125 9.00 -8.13 7.62
CA GLY A 125 8.34 -9.07 6.73
C GLY A 125 8.77 -8.89 5.28
N THR A 126 8.42 -9.86 4.45
CA THR A 126 8.74 -9.88 3.02
C THR A 126 7.51 -9.53 2.20
N VAL A 127 7.64 -8.58 1.30
CA VAL A 127 6.59 -8.13 0.38
C VAL A 127 7.01 -8.27 -1.07
N LEU A 128 6.04 -8.44 -1.95
CA LEU A 128 6.22 -8.33 -3.39
C LEU A 128 6.16 -6.85 -3.78
N VAL A 129 7.20 -6.36 -4.44
CA VAL A 129 7.28 -4.96 -4.88
C VAL A 129 7.01 -4.90 -6.37
N SER A 130 5.97 -4.19 -6.78
CA SER A 130 5.60 -4.05 -8.19
C SER A 130 6.51 -3.10 -8.93
N VAL A 131 6.93 -2.01 -8.28
CA VAL A 131 7.86 -1.02 -8.82
C VAL A 131 9.00 -0.78 -7.84
N SER A 132 10.22 -0.92 -8.36
CA SER A 132 11.45 -0.71 -7.59
C SER A 132 12.40 0.21 -8.38
N ASN A 133 12.61 1.41 -7.87
CA ASN A 133 13.47 2.42 -8.47
C ASN A 133 14.66 2.72 -7.55
N SER A 134 15.76 2.00 -7.75
CA SER A 134 17.02 2.21 -7.00
C SER A 134 16.79 2.31 -5.48
N PRO A 135 16.21 1.29 -4.85
CA PRO A 135 15.92 1.34 -3.43
C PRO A 135 17.21 1.44 -2.61
N THR A 136 17.14 2.12 -1.48
CA THR A 136 18.20 2.17 -0.48
C THR A 136 17.67 1.64 0.85
N ALA A 137 18.57 1.22 1.73
CA ALA A 137 18.18 0.86 3.09
C ALA A 137 17.51 2.06 3.78
N GLU A 138 16.51 1.77 4.61
CA GLU A 138 15.66 2.77 5.30
C GLU A 138 14.84 3.68 4.35
N ALA A 139 14.79 3.39 3.04
CA ALA A 139 13.94 4.12 2.10
C ALA A 139 12.46 3.99 2.48
N GLN A 140 11.71 5.06 2.25
CA GLN A 140 10.26 5.06 2.40
C GLN A 140 9.61 4.03 1.48
N VAL A 141 8.69 3.27 2.02
CA VAL A 141 7.85 2.32 1.27
C VAL A 141 6.48 2.95 1.03
N TYR A 142 5.96 2.73 -0.15
CA TYR A 142 4.69 3.26 -0.60
C TYR A 142 3.72 2.13 -0.95
N THR A 143 2.43 2.42 -0.89
CA THR A 143 1.39 1.64 -1.56
C THR A 143 0.65 2.50 -2.58
N ARG A 144 0.31 1.92 -3.72
CA ARG A 144 -0.40 2.62 -4.79
C ARG A 144 -1.87 2.80 -4.45
N ILE A 145 -2.35 4.03 -4.60
CA ILE A 145 -3.76 4.39 -4.34
C ILE A 145 -4.51 4.80 -5.60
N VAL A 146 -3.79 5.17 -6.66
CA VAL A 146 -4.37 5.49 -7.98
C VAL A 146 -3.61 4.73 -9.05
N ALA A 147 -4.34 4.01 -9.90
CA ALA A 147 -3.76 3.22 -10.97
C ALA A 147 -3.03 4.10 -12.01
N ASN A 148 -1.89 3.61 -12.49
CA ASN A 148 -1.11 4.25 -13.54
C ASN A 148 -0.68 3.24 -14.60
N THR A 149 -1.36 3.26 -15.75
CA THR A 149 -1.09 2.33 -16.85
C THR A 149 0.25 2.59 -17.57
N ALA A 150 0.86 3.78 -17.37
CA ALA A 150 2.18 4.09 -17.90
C ALA A 150 3.32 3.45 -17.10
N VAL A 151 3.04 2.95 -15.90
CA VAL A 151 3.97 2.23 -15.03
C VAL A 151 3.65 0.74 -15.10
N PRO A 152 4.61 -0.12 -15.47
CA PRO A 152 4.39 -1.57 -15.41
C PRO A 152 3.89 -1.98 -14.02
N ALA A 153 2.87 -2.83 -13.95
CA ALA A 153 2.25 -3.30 -12.70
C ALA A 153 1.80 -2.15 -11.74
N GLY A 154 1.39 -1.01 -12.28
CA GLY A 154 0.89 0.14 -11.49
C GLY A 154 -0.54 -0.03 -10.98
N PHE A 155 -0.84 -1.13 -10.26
CA PHE A 155 -2.16 -1.46 -9.72
C PHE A 155 -2.35 -0.87 -8.31
N VAL A 156 -3.59 -0.55 -7.99
CA VAL A 156 -3.96 -0.10 -6.65
C VAL A 156 -3.72 -1.23 -5.64
N GLY A 157 -3.11 -0.90 -4.51
CA GLY A 157 -2.74 -1.86 -3.47
C GLY A 157 -1.34 -2.46 -3.60
N ASP A 158 -0.63 -2.20 -4.71
CA ASP A 158 0.75 -2.68 -4.87
C ASP A 158 1.73 -1.94 -3.95
N TRP A 159 2.77 -2.67 -3.54
CA TRP A 159 3.91 -2.06 -2.87
C TRP A 159 4.90 -1.48 -3.87
N GLU A 160 5.42 -0.31 -3.54
CA GLU A 160 6.44 0.38 -4.34
C GLU A 160 7.56 0.93 -3.47
N ILE A 161 8.76 0.96 -4.01
CA ILE A 161 9.95 1.47 -3.32
C ILE A 161 10.87 2.24 -4.24
N GLY A 162 11.61 3.16 -3.66
CA GLY A 162 12.56 4.01 -4.35
C GLY A 162 11.94 5.34 -4.76
N ALA A 163 12.58 6.07 -5.67
CA ALA A 163 12.07 7.34 -6.16
C ALA A 163 10.82 7.12 -7.02
N PRO A 164 9.67 7.70 -6.66
CA PRO A 164 8.47 7.60 -7.49
C PRO A 164 8.72 8.11 -8.92
N ALA A 165 8.06 7.50 -9.89
CA ALA A 165 8.08 8.01 -11.26
C ALA A 165 7.49 9.43 -11.32
N ALA A 166 7.96 10.27 -12.24
CA ALA A 166 7.46 11.63 -12.41
C ALA A 166 5.97 11.70 -12.79
N THR A 167 5.38 10.61 -13.21
CA THR A 167 3.94 10.47 -13.45
C THR A 167 3.15 10.06 -12.21
N ASP A 168 3.83 9.61 -11.16
CA ASP A 168 3.24 9.15 -9.91
C ASP A 168 3.43 10.15 -8.76
N LEU A 169 4.49 10.95 -8.82
CA LEU A 169 4.75 12.05 -7.89
C LEU A 169 5.29 13.24 -8.68
N PHE A 170 4.48 14.27 -8.83
CA PHE A 170 4.83 15.45 -9.62
C PHE A 170 4.27 16.72 -9.01
N THR A 171 4.83 17.85 -9.39
CA THR A 171 4.40 19.16 -8.94
C THR A 171 3.66 19.90 -10.05
N ASN A 172 2.65 20.67 -9.65
CA ASN A 172 1.89 21.53 -10.57
C ASN A 172 1.57 22.86 -9.87
N ALA A 173 1.72 23.96 -10.58
CA ALA A 173 1.30 25.26 -10.09
C ALA A 173 -0.24 25.33 -10.08
N THR A 174 -0.80 25.64 -8.93
CA THR A 174 -2.24 25.59 -8.67
C THR A 174 -2.70 26.88 -8.03
N THR A 175 -3.70 27.54 -8.62
CA THR A 175 -4.35 28.69 -7.97
C THR A 175 -5.33 28.19 -6.94
N LEU A 176 -5.30 28.78 -5.76
CA LEU A 176 -6.16 28.46 -4.62
C LEU A 176 -6.86 29.72 -4.12
N THR A 177 -8.08 29.54 -3.61
CA THR A 177 -8.80 30.55 -2.85
C THR A 177 -9.14 29.98 -1.50
N GLU A 178 -8.74 30.65 -0.43
CA GLU A 178 -9.05 30.24 0.94
C GLU A 178 -10.55 30.02 1.13
N GLY A 179 -10.89 28.92 1.80
CA GLY A 179 -12.29 28.53 2.03
C GLY A 179 -12.96 27.88 0.81
N SER A 180 -12.30 27.79 -0.35
CA SER A 180 -12.85 27.19 -1.57
C SER A 180 -12.25 25.79 -1.81
N ALA A 181 -13.10 24.84 -2.20
CA ALA A 181 -12.66 23.55 -2.73
C ALA A 181 -12.36 23.59 -4.24
N SER A 182 -12.67 24.69 -4.93
CA SER A 182 -12.36 24.86 -6.35
C SER A 182 -10.96 25.44 -6.51
N ALA A 183 -10.18 24.84 -7.41
CA ALA A 183 -8.83 25.25 -7.73
C ALA A 183 -8.58 25.17 -9.24
N THR A 184 -7.52 25.79 -9.73
CA THR A 184 -7.14 25.68 -11.13
C THR A 184 -5.66 25.33 -11.24
N VAL A 185 -5.37 24.26 -11.97
CA VAL A 185 -4.00 23.81 -12.26
C VAL A 185 -3.51 24.35 -13.60
N THR A 186 -2.20 24.49 -13.74
CA THR A 186 -1.59 24.92 -15.00
C THR A 186 -1.80 23.89 -16.12
N SER A 187 -1.77 22.59 -15.76
CA SER A 187 -2.01 21.48 -16.67
C SER A 187 -2.72 20.36 -15.94
N GLY A 188 -3.77 19.82 -16.52
CA GLY A 188 -4.48 18.63 -16.01
C GLY A 188 -3.79 17.30 -16.38
N THR A 189 -2.69 17.33 -17.13
CA THR A 189 -1.95 16.12 -17.51
C THR A 189 -1.46 15.39 -16.30
N ASN A 190 -1.68 14.07 -16.27
CA ASN A 190 -1.36 13.16 -15.16
C ASN A 190 -2.17 13.37 -13.87
N ILE A 191 -3.03 14.38 -13.78
CA ILE A 191 -3.91 14.55 -12.62
C ILE A 191 -5.11 13.61 -12.76
N LYS A 192 -5.35 12.84 -11.71
CA LYS A 192 -6.45 11.85 -11.63
C LYS A 192 -7.22 12.00 -10.33
N VAL A 193 -8.49 11.64 -10.37
CA VAL A 193 -9.33 11.54 -9.17
C VAL A 193 -8.71 10.53 -8.20
N GLY A 194 -8.67 10.87 -6.93
CA GLY A 194 -8.10 10.05 -5.87
C GLY A 194 -6.62 10.31 -5.55
N GLN A 195 -5.91 11.12 -6.33
CA GLN A 195 -4.53 11.49 -5.99
C GLN A 195 -4.49 12.30 -4.69
N LEU A 196 -3.55 11.98 -3.83
CA LEU A 196 -3.23 12.81 -2.67
C LEU A 196 -2.59 14.12 -3.12
N ILE A 197 -2.94 15.19 -2.45
CA ILE A 197 -2.40 16.52 -2.71
C ILE A 197 -1.71 17.02 -1.45
N SER A 198 -0.53 17.59 -1.62
CA SER A 198 0.22 18.23 -0.54
C SER A 198 0.88 19.51 -1.00
N GLY A 199 1.09 20.43 -0.09
CA GLY A 199 1.76 21.70 -0.35
C GLY A 199 1.16 22.87 0.41
N PRO A 200 1.66 24.09 0.19
CA PRO A 200 1.15 25.29 0.85
C PRO A 200 -0.33 25.52 0.56
N GLY A 201 -1.11 25.81 1.59
CA GLY A 201 -2.55 26.07 1.46
C GLY A 201 -3.42 24.82 1.32
N ILE A 202 -2.87 23.64 1.55
CA ILE A 202 -3.59 22.35 1.49
C ILE A 202 -3.58 21.67 2.86
N ALA A 203 -4.76 21.28 3.33
CA ALA A 203 -4.90 20.50 4.55
C ALA A 203 -4.41 19.05 4.34
N THR A 204 -3.87 18.44 5.39
CA THR A 204 -3.43 17.04 5.36
C THR A 204 -4.58 16.11 4.99
N GLY A 205 -4.33 15.13 4.12
CA GLY A 205 -5.34 14.17 3.67
C GLY A 205 -6.26 14.70 2.55
N THR A 206 -5.98 15.88 2.00
CA THR A 206 -6.70 16.38 0.83
C THR A 206 -6.35 15.55 -0.40
N TYR A 207 -7.36 15.19 -1.18
CA TYR A 207 -7.22 14.47 -2.45
C TYR A 207 -7.99 15.16 -3.56
N VAL A 208 -7.73 14.76 -4.80
CA VAL A 208 -8.46 15.21 -6.00
C VAL A 208 -9.85 14.57 -5.99
N ALA A 209 -10.89 15.35 -5.73
CA ALA A 209 -12.26 14.88 -5.76
C ALA A 209 -12.84 14.84 -7.18
N ALA A 210 -12.48 15.82 -8.03
CA ALA A 210 -12.83 15.84 -9.45
C ALA A 210 -11.82 16.67 -10.24
N ILE A 211 -11.72 16.39 -11.54
CA ILE A 211 -10.94 17.18 -12.49
C ILE A 211 -11.64 17.24 -13.84
N SER A 212 -11.63 18.42 -14.49
CA SER A 212 -12.11 18.64 -15.85
C SER A 212 -11.19 19.65 -16.54
N GLY A 213 -10.36 19.17 -17.45
CA GLY A 213 -9.32 19.99 -18.07
C GLY A 213 -8.34 20.53 -17.04
N THR A 214 -8.35 21.84 -16.78
CA THR A 214 -7.55 22.50 -15.73
C THR A 214 -8.35 22.83 -14.47
N ALA A 215 -9.66 22.64 -14.48
CA ALA A 215 -10.51 22.87 -13.31
C ALA A 215 -10.42 21.67 -12.35
N LEU A 216 -10.00 21.93 -11.12
CA LEU A 216 -9.77 20.95 -10.08
C LEU A 216 -10.76 21.16 -8.93
N THR A 217 -11.33 20.06 -8.41
CA THR A 217 -12.08 20.08 -7.17
C THR A 217 -11.30 19.33 -6.11
N LEU A 218 -11.02 19.99 -5.00
CA LEU A 218 -10.37 19.43 -3.81
C LEU A 218 -11.40 18.73 -2.92
N SER A 219 -11.00 17.71 -2.18
CA SER A 219 -11.85 17.07 -1.18
C SER A 219 -12.08 17.94 0.06
N GLN A 220 -11.20 18.90 0.31
CA GLN A 220 -11.27 19.86 1.41
C GLN A 220 -11.01 21.28 0.87
N ALA A 221 -11.59 22.28 1.52
CA ALA A 221 -11.34 23.66 1.16
C ALA A 221 -9.86 24.04 1.38
N ALA A 222 -9.34 24.89 0.50
CA ALA A 222 -7.99 25.43 0.65
C ALA A 222 -7.88 26.28 1.91
N THR A 223 -6.73 26.23 2.58
CA THR A 223 -6.45 26.96 3.82
C THR A 223 -5.73 28.29 3.59
N ALA A 224 -5.39 28.60 2.35
CA ALA A 224 -4.77 29.87 1.96
C ALA A 224 -5.09 30.21 0.51
N THR A 225 -4.97 31.50 0.17
CA THR A 225 -5.15 32.02 -1.19
C THR A 225 -3.82 32.17 -1.93
N PHE A 226 -3.75 31.62 -3.15
CA PHE A 226 -2.62 31.75 -4.07
C PHE A 226 -3.17 32.06 -5.48
N ALA A 227 -3.34 33.36 -5.79
CA ALA A 227 -4.08 33.77 -6.97
C ALA A 227 -3.24 33.93 -8.26
N THR A 228 -2.06 34.54 -8.18
CA THR A 228 -1.37 34.99 -9.38
C THR A 228 -0.26 34.08 -9.87
N THR A 229 0.52 33.52 -8.97
CA THR A 229 1.63 32.61 -9.30
C THR A 229 1.31 31.15 -9.02
N GLY A 230 0.16 30.91 -8.41
CA GLY A 230 -0.22 29.59 -7.92
C GLY A 230 0.66 29.09 -6.75
N SER A 231 0.17 28.12 -6.03
CA SER A 231 0.96 27.30 -5.11
C SER A 231 1.53 26.11 -5.86
N LEU A 232 2.80 25.79 -5.67
CA LEU A 232 3.38 24.58 -6.23
C LEU A 232 2.92 23.39 -5.37
N LEU A 233 1.91 22.68 -5.84
CA LEU A 233 1.35 21.52 -5.16
C LEU A 233 1.94 20.23 -5.71
N THR A 234 2.13 19.28 -4.83
CA THR A 234 2.55 17.91 -5.17
C THR A 234 1.32 17.01 -5.25
N PHE A 235 1.20 16.30 -6.35
CA PHE A 235 0.17 15.30 -6.62
C PHE A 235 0.80 13.91 -6.56
N SER A 236 0.17 12.97 -5.88
CA SER A 236 0.71 11.62 -5.67
C SER A 236 -0.32 10.52 -5.94
N ASN A 237 0.06 9.55 -6.78
CA ASN A 237 -0.63 8.28 -6.93
C ASN A 237 -0.31 7.29 -5.80
N LEU A 238 0.65 7.64 -4.96
CA LEU A 238 1.22 6.78 -3.94
C LEU A 238 0.89 7.32 -2.54
N PHE A 239 0.56 6.41 -1.65
CA PHE A 239 0.47 6.68 -0.22
C PHE A 239 1.75 6.22 0.47
N ALA A 240 2.45 7.14 1.12
CA ALA A 240 3.61 6.83 1.94
C ALA A 240 3.16 6.06 3.18
N CYS A 241 3.51 4.78 3.28
CA CYS A 241 3.09 3.94 4.38
C CYS A 241 3.71 4.43 5.69
N PRO A 242 2.90 4.81 6.70
CA PRO A 242 3.44 5.33 7.95
C PRO A 242 4.33 4.29 8.65
N ASN A 243 5.53 4.71 9.05
CA ASN A 243 6.46 3.87 9.81
C ASN A 243 6.90 2.57 9.10
N VAL A 244 6.78 2.50 7.77
CA VAL A 244 7.26 1.38 6.97
C VAL A 244 8.48 1.82 6.17
N VAL A 245 9.56 1.09 6.33
CA VAL A 245 10.80 1.36 5.59
C VAL A 245 11.35 0.08 4.98
N ALA A 246 12.11 0.22 3.90
CA ALA A 246 12.90 -0.87 3.37
C ALA A 246 13.97 -1.29 4.40
N ARG A 247 14.05 -2.58 4.70
CA ARG A 247 15.08 -3.09 5.60
C ARG A 247 16.45 -3.04 4.96
N THR A 248 16.50 -3.38 3.69
CA THR A 248 17.71 -3.40 2.87
C THR A 248 17.46 -2.63 1.57
N GLY A 249 18.52 -2.14 0.93
CA GLY A 249 18.42 -1.56 -0.41
C GLY A 249 18.40 -2.61 -1.52
N TYR A 250 18.00 -3.83 -1.21
CA TYR A 250 18.05 -4.95 -2.14
C TYR A 250 16.65 -5.52 -2.38
N VAL A 251 16.31 -5.65 -3.65
CA VAL A 251 15.14 -6.37 -4.15
C VAL A 251 15.64 -7.57 -4.91
N ASP A 252 15.15 -8.77 -4.61
CA ASP A 252 15.63 -9.99 -5.26
C ASP A 252 15.07 -10.17 -6.68
N ALA A 253 15.53 -11.21 -7.37
CA ALA A 253 15.12 -11.51 -8.75
C ALA A 253 13.62 -11.83 -8.89
N ASN A 254 12.93 -12.11 -7.79
CA ASN A 254 11.48 -12.35 -7.74
C ASN A 254 10.70 -11.10 -7.30
N SER A 255 11.32 -9.94 -7.31
CA SER A 255 10.76 -8.66 -6.83
C SER A 255 10.38 -8.68 -5.35
N MET A 256 11.02 -9.52 -4.54
CA MET A 256 10.80 -9.55 -3.10
C MET A 256 11.69 -8.54 -2.38
N LEU A 257 11.11 -7.85 -1.42
CA LEU A 257 11.75 -6.87 -0.55
C LEU A 257 11.49 -7.21 0.91
N GLU A 258 12.52 -7.09 1.75
CA GLU A 258 12.33 -7.08 3.21
C GLU A 258 11.98 -5.67 3.68
N ILE A 259 10.82 -5.52 4.30
CA ILE A 259 10.37 -4.27 4.93
C ILE A 259 10.42 -4.38 6.46
N THR A 260 10.52 -3.24 7.12
CA THR A 260 10.36 -3.13 8.57
C THR A 260 9.21 -2.18 8.87
N LEU A 261 8.23 -2.68 9.61
CA LEU A 261 7.18 -1.90 10.22
C LEU A 261 7.66 -1.47 11.61
N LYS A 262 7.89 -0.17 11.79
CA LYS A 262 8.27 0.43 13.07
C LYS A 262 7.01 0.63 13.93
N VAL A 263 7.15 1.12 15.14
CA VAL A 263 6.01 1.34 16.03
C VAL A 263 4.96 2.21 15.35
N ARG A 264 3.69 1.75 15.35
CA ARG A 264 2.57 2.57 14.96
C ARG A 264 2.46 3.73 15.95
N GLN A 265 2.70 4.95 15.49
CA GLN A 265 2.35 6.11 16.30
C GLN A 265 0.82 6.16 16.35
N ALA A 266 0.28 6.12 17.55
CA ALA A 266 -1.14 6.44 17.74
C ALA A 266 -1.35 7.86 17.22
N ALA A 267 -2.30 8.01 16.30
CA ALA A 267 -2.71 9.29 15.77
C ALA A 267 -3.43 10.10 16.86
#